data_83646dda440c285728b41c1f1560bd58
#
_entry.id   83646dda440c285728b41c1f1560bd58
#
_cell.length_a   1.000
_cell.length_b   1.000
_cell.length_c   1.000
_cell.angle_alpha   90.00
_cell.angle_beta   90.00
_cell.angle_gamma   90.00
#
_symmetry.space_group_name_H-M   'P 1'
#
loop_
_entity.id
_entity.type
_entity.pdbx_description
1 polymer ?
#
loop_
_entity_poly.entity_id
_entity_poly.type
_entity_poly.pdbx_seq_one_letter_code
_entity_poly.pdbx_strand_id
1 'polypeptide(L)'
;MISSTATIQAIGTAVPMTDVHPAFIDWAGGRITDRRERALFTRMAQRSGIEHRWSVLESPTAQDGFYTAQWPTTAQRMAIYADEAPLLAARAVAALEQQVAIDGITHLVVASCTGFTAPGIDQRLITLLGLDPSVERLMIGYMGCYAAIVALRSARHIVRSEPGARVLVVCVELSSLHLQDDARVEPLLAMLQFGDGAAAALVSGGPGGIALGQPFAMTVPDTAGLIRWDLGDHGFAMHLSGEVPGAIAQALAGTVTLPLPAESVDLWAVHAGGRSILDAVARALDLAPDALDHSRAVLRAFGNMSSATLMFVLARILAGKATGQGIALAFGPGLAAEGLTFRREAP
;
A
#
# COMPACT_ATOMS: atom_id res chain seq x y z
N MET A 1 14.26 -15.96 -28.57
CA MET A 1 13.68 -14.67 -28.12
C MET A 1 14.38 -14.30 -26.83
N ILE A 2 15.11 -13.19 -26.80
CA ILE A 2 15.73 -12.66 -25.57
C ILE A 2 14.55 -12.11 -24.76
N SER A 3 14.22 -12.75 -23.63
CA SER A 3 13.20 -12.25 -22.71
C SER A 3 13.67 -10.90 -22.18
N SER A 4 12.96 -9.81 -22.53
CA SER A 4 13.28 -8.48 -22.01
C SER A 4 13.09 -8.46 -20.48
N THR A 5 14.08 -7.92 -19.79
CA THR A 5 13.96 -7.69 -18.34
C THR A 5 12.98 -6.54 -18.13
N ALA A 6 11.91 -6.79 -17.38
CA ALA A 6 10.99 -5.74 -16.96
C ALA A 6 11.60 -4.97 -15.79
N THR A 7 11.69 -3.66 -15.91
CA THR A 7 12.38 -2.78 -14.97
C THR A 7 11.48 -1.63 -14.54
N ILE A 8 11.38 -1.39 -13.24
CA ILE A 8 10.82 -0.14 -12.71
C ILE A 8 11.85 0.95 -12.98
N GLN A 9 11.54 1.88 -13.89
CA GLN A 9 12.44 2.97 -14.27
C GLN A 9 12.49 4.08 -13.23
N ALA A 10 11.32 4.44 -12.69
CA ALA A 10 11.16 5.45 -11.65
C ALA A 10 9.84 5.22 -10.89
N ILE A 11 9.73 5.84 -9.71
CA ILE A 11 8.51 5.82 -8.89
C ILE A 11 8.24 7.23 -8.38
N GLY A 12 7.06 7.77 -8.70
CA GLY A 12 6.50 8.98 -8.09
C GLY A 12 5.54 8.65 -6.96
N THR A 13 5.50 9.46 -5.92
CA THR A 13 4.63 9.26 -4.76
C THR A 13 3.90 10.55 -4.40
N ALA A 14 2.70 10.44 -3.88
CA ALA A 14 1.91 11.57 -3.41
C ALA A 14 1.06 11.19 -2.19
N VAL A 15 0.93 12.13 -1.26
CA VAL A 15 -0.02 12.05 -0.14
C VAL A 15 -0.86 13.32 -0.11
N PRO A 16 -2.07 13.29 0.47
CA PRO A 16 -2.83 14.50 0.73
C PRO A 16 -2.09 15.50 1.64
N MET A 17 -2.72 16.64 1.91
CA MET A 17 -2.06 17.73 2.68
C MET A 17 -2.37 17.67 4.17
N THR A 18 -3.42 16.97 4.59
CA THR A 18 -3.90 17.00 5.98
C THR A 18 -3.30 15.83 6.77
N ASP A 19 -2.51 16.13 7.79
CA ASP A 19 -2.08 15.13 8.78
C ASP A 19 -3.18 14.93 9.83
N VAL A 20 -3.76 13.74 9.83
CA VAL A 20 -4.87 13.37 10.72
C VAL A 20 -4.42 12.55 11.93
N HIS A 21 -3.14 12.20 12.05
CA HIS A 21 -2.70 11.24 13.07
C HIS A 21 -2.90 11.74 14.51
N PRO A 22 -2.45 12.95 14.88
CA PRO A 22 -2.66 13.46 16.24
C PRO A 22 -4.14 13.63 16.58
N ALA A 23 -4.91 14.25 15.67
CA ALA A 23 -6.34 14.47 15.88
C ALA A 23 -7.14 13.16 16.02
N PHE A 24 -6.76 12.11 15.28
CA PHE A 24 -7.36 10.80 15.43
C PHE A 24 -7.07 10.17 16.79
N ILE A 25 -5.84 10.28 17.31
CA ILE A 25 -5.47 9.73 18.63
C ILE A 25 -6.32 10.39 19.73
N ASP A 26 -6.47 11.71 19.68
CA ASP A 26 -7.27 12.46 20.66
C ASP A 26 -8.75 12.08 20.56
N TRP A 27 -9.30 12.04 19.36
CA TRP A 27 -10.67 11.65 19.10
C TRP A 27 -10.96 10.21 19.59
N ALA A 28 -10.11 9.24 19.23
CA ALA A 28 -10.27 7.85 19.60
C ALA A 28 -10.14 7.64 21.12
N GLY A 29 -9.17 8.31 21.75
CA GLY A 29 -9.00 8.31 23.19
C GLY A 29 -10.21 8.87 23.94
N GLY A 30 -10.88 9.90 23.38
CA GLY A 30 -12.11 10.48 23.91
C GLY A 30 -13.32 9.54 23.85
N ARG A 31 -13.36 8.58 22.93
CA ARG A 31 -14.45 7.60 22.79
C ARG A 31 -14.37 6.45 23.79
N ILE A 32 -13.19 6.13 24.28
CA ILE A 32 -13.00 5.03 25.23
C ILE A 32 -13.36 5.52 26.66
N THR A 33 -14.44 4.99 27.22
CA THR A 33 -14.93 5.41 28.54
C THR A 33 -14.12 4.79 29.69
N ASP A 34 -13.72 3.51 29.56
CA ASP A 34 -12.91 2.85 30.58
C ASP A 34 -11.49 3.42 30.65
N ARG A 35 -11.05 3.81 31.87
CA ARG A 35 -9.74 4.46 32.09
C ARG A 35 -8.56 3.52 31.79
N ARG A 36 -8.70 2.22 32.03
CA ARG A 36 -7.61 1.24 31.79
C ARG A 36 -7.48 0.95 30.32
N GLU A 37 -8.58 0.80 29.59
CA GLU A 37 -8.61 0.61 28.15
C GLU A 37 -8.07 1.85 27.43
N ARG A 38 -8.44 3.05 27.86
CA ARG A 38 -7.88 4.31 27.31
C ARG A 38 -6.37 4.39 27.50
N ALA A 39 -5.86 4.04 28.70
CA ALA A 39 -4.42 4.00 28.95
C ALA A 39 -3.71 2.94 28.10
N LEU A 40 -4.36 1.80 27.84
CA LEU A 40 -3.87 0.77 26.94
C LEU A 40 -3.79 1.30 25.50
N PHE A 41 -4.87 1.89 24.99
CA PHE A 41 -4.91 2.49 23.65
C PHE A 41 -3.79 3.53 23.48
N THR A 42 -3.67 4.48 24.40
CA THR A 42 -2.64 5.53 24.35
C THR A 42 -1.23 4.95 24.27
N ARG A 43 -0.94 3.95 25.10
CA ARG A 43 0.38 3.28 25.09
C ARG A 43 0.63 2.52 23.79
N MET A 44 -0.38 1.87 23.22
CA MET A 44 -0.25 1.15 21.95
C MET A 44 -0.12 2.10 20.78
N ALA A 45 -0.86 3.22 20.78
CA ALA A 45 -0.73 4.27 19.78
C ALA A 45 0.69 4.86 19.75
N GLN A 46 1.27 5.19 20.92
CA GLN A 46 2.66 5.65 21.05
C GLN A 46 3.69 4.64 20.55
N ARG A 47 3.36 3.34 20.61
CA ARG A 47 4.23 2.25 20.16
C ARG A 47 3.98 1.82 18.70
N SER A 48 3.02 2.41 18.02
CA SER A 48 2.66 2.05 16.64
C SER A 48 3.82 2.24 15.65
N GLY A 49 4.74 3.15 15.95
CA GLY A 49 5.82 3.55 15.05
C GLY A 49 5.35 4.51 13.95
N ILE A 50 4.15 5.08 14.09
CA ILE A 50 3.55 6.05 13.15
C ILE A 50 3.61 7.44 13.77
N GLU A 51 4.13 8.41 13.02
CA GLU A 51 4.16 9.81 13.40
C GLU A 51 3.15 10.65 12.61
N HIS A 52 2.92 10.27 11.34
CA HIS A 52 2.03 10.99 10.43
C HIS A 52 1.13 10.03 9.67
N ARG A 53 -0.11 10.45 9.42
CA ARG A 53 -1.04 9.83 8.48
C ARG A 53 -1.80 10.91 7.73
N TRP A 54 -1.86 10.77 6.43
CA TRP A 54 -2.40 11.77 5.54
C TRP A 54 -3.83 11.42 5.13
N SER A 55 -4.67 12.44 4.92
CA SER A 55 -6.08 12.26 4.53
C SER A 55 -6.50 13.31 3.52
N VAL A 56 -7.35 12.91 2.56
CA VAL A 56 -8.05 13.83 1.66
C VAL A 56 -9.11 14.66 2.40
N LEU A 57 -9.53 14.22 3.59
CA LEU A 57 -10.50 14.92 4.42
C LEU A 57 -9.82 15.98 5.28
N GLU A 58 -10.35 17.18 5.28
CA GLU A 58 -9.96 18.23 6.21
C GLU A 58 -10.62 18.01 7.57
N SER A 59 -9.80 17.92 8.64
CA SER A 59 -10.27 17.80 10.03
C SER A 59 -11.44 16.84 10.26
N PRO A 60 -11.35 15.57 9.79
CA PRO A 60 -12.51 14.67 9.68
C PRO A 60 -13.17 14.33 11.04
N THR A 61 -12.43 14.45 12.14
CA THR A 61 -12.90 14.17 13.51
C THR A 61 -13.11 15.43 14.36
N ALA A 62 -13.00 16.62 13.78
CA ALA A 62 -13.33 17.89 14.45
C ALA A 62 -14.84 18.02 14.70
N GLN A 63 -15.25 19.00 15.49
CA GLN A 63 -16.65 19.16 15.94
C GLN A 63 -17.66 19.16 14.80
N ASP A 64 -17.38 19.77 13.67
CA ASP A 64 -18.26 19.80 12.48
C ASP A 64 -17.63 19.03 11.30
N GLY A 65 -16.73 18.09 11.61
CA GLY A 65 -16.01 17.30 10.64
C GLY A 65 -16.87 16.21 9.99
N PHE A 66 -16.32 15.59 8.97
CA PHE A 66 -17.01 14.58 8.15
C PHE A 66 -17.61 13.42 8.96
N TYR A 67 -17.03 13.07 10.11
CA TYR A 67 -17.47 11.95 10.96
C TYR A 67 -18.24 12.38 12.23
N THR A 68 -18.49 13.65 12.44
CA THR A 68 -19.03 14.14 13.71
C THR A 68 -20.43 14.76 13.57
N ALA A 69 -20.73 15.38 12.45
CA ALA A 69 -22.04 15.98 12.20
C ALA A 69 -23.14 14.92 11.99
N GLN A 70 -22.89 13.99 11.10
CA GLN A 70 -23.71 12.80 10.84
C GLN A 70 -22.79 11.71 10.30
N TRP A 71 -22.95 10.47 10.83
CA TRP A 71 -22.09 9.37 10.37
C TRP A 71 -22.31 9.11 8.88
N PRO A 72 -21.29 9.29 8.00
CA PRO A 72 -21.49 9.29 6.56
C PRO A 72 -21.79 7.89 6.03
N THR A 73 -22.69 7.82 5.07
CA THR A 73 -23.04 6.59 4.35
C THR A 73 -21.92 6.16 3.40
N THR A 74 -21.94 4.89 2.97
CA THR A 74 -21.04 4.37 1.93
C THR A 74 -21.12 5.20 0.65
N ALA A 75 -22.34 5.61 0.23
CA ALA A 75 -22.52 6.43 -0.96
C ALA A 75 -21.81 7.80 -0.86
N GLN A 76 -21.91 8.47 0.30
CA GLN A 76 -21.21 9.75 0.54
C GLN A 76 -19.68 9.58 0.50
N ARG A 77 -19.15 8.49 1.06
CA ARG A 77 -17.72 8.16 1.04
C ARG A 77 -17.25 7.86 -0.38
N MET A 78 -18.05 7.11 -1.16
CA MET A 78 -17.73 6.77 -2.55
C MET A 78 -17.81 7.99 -3.49
N ALA A 79 -18.64 8.97 -3.20
CA ALA A 79 -18.63 10.25 -3.93
C ALA A 79 -17.30 10.98 -3.78
N ILE A 80 -16.77 11.07 -2.54
CA ILE A 80 -15.45 11.66 -2.28
C ILE A 80 -14.35 10.83 -2.95
N TYR A 81 -14.41 9.49 -2.82
CA TYR A 81 -13.45 8.61 -3.48
C TYR A 81 -13.41 8.81 -4.99
N ALA A 82 -14.59 8.92 -5.62
CA ALA A 82 -14.67 9.13 -7.06
C ALA A 82 -13.99 10.43 -7.50
N ASP A 83 -14.08 11.48 -6.70
CA ASP A 83 -13.47 12.78 -7.02
C ASP A 83 -11.98 12.84 -6.66
N GLU A 84 -11.60 12.41 -5.45
CA GLU A 84 -10.26 12.63 -4.90
C GLU A 84 -9.23 11.57 -5.33
N ALA A 85 -9.63 10.30 -5.50
CA ALA A 85 -8.68 9.25 -5.81
C ALA A 85 -7.99 9.45 -7.18
N PRO A 86 -8.67 9.82 -8.27
CA PRO A 86 -8.01 10.12 -9.53
C PRO A 86 -7.08 11.33 -9.44
N LEU A 87 -7.42 12.36 -8.67
CA LEU A 87 -6.60 13.55 -8.48
C LEU A 87 -5.33 13.24 -7.71
N LEU A 88 -5.44 12.46 -6.63
CA LEU A 88 -4.27 12.01 -5.86
C LEU A 88 -3.35 11.11 -6.70
N ALA A 89 -3.95 10.19 -7.49
CA ALA A 89 -3.21 9.34 -8.43
C ALA A 89 -2.47 10.18 -9.49
N ALA A 90 -3.12 11.19 -10.07
CA ALA A 90 -2.47 12.10 -11.03
C ALA A 90 -1.31 12.88 -10.41
N ARG A 91 -1.39 13.26 -9.13
CA ARG A 91 -0.26 13.89 -8.41
C ARG A 91 0.93 12.94 -8.26
N ALA A 92 0.69 11.64 -8.03
CA ALA A 92 1.76 10.65 -8.01
C ALA A 92 2.41 10.47 -9.40
N VAL A 93 1.60 10.52 -10.46
CA VAL A 93 2.12 10.50 -11.84
C VAL A 93 2.93 11.77 -12.13
N ALA A 94 2.46 12.93 -11.74
CA ALA A 94 3.23 14.18 -11.90
C ALA A 94 4.59 14.12 -11.16
N ALA A 95 4.65 13.48 -9.98
CA ALA A 95 5.91 13.24 -9.28
C ALA A 95 6.82 12.22 -9.99
N LEU A 96 6.25 11.26 -10.72
CA LEU A 96 6.98 10.33 -11.59
C LEU A 96 7.56 11.07 -12.80
N GLU A 97 6.81 11.96 -13.43
CA GLU A 97 7.24 12.75 -14.61
C GLU A 97 8.44 13.64 -14.32
N GLN A 98 8.65 14.05 -13.08
CA GLN A 98 9.87 14.78 -12.69
C GLN A 98 11.15 13.91 -12.78
N GLN A 99 11.01 12.59 -12.89
CA GLN A 99 12.12 11.64 -12.87
C GLN A 99 12.31 10.95 -14.22
N VAL A 100 11.24 10.71 -14.98
CA VAL A 100 11.26 10.00 -16.25
C VAL A 100 10.09 10.44 -17.13
N ALA A 101 10.32 10.57 -18.44
CA ALA A 101 9.25 10.86 -19.39
C ALA A 101 8.25 9.69 -19.47
N ILE A 102 6.95 10.03 -19.46
CA ILE A 102 5.86 9.03 -19.57
C ILE A 102 5.20 9.00 -20.95
N ASP A 103 5.85 9.52 -21.98
CA ASP A 103 5.31 9.45 -23.35
C ASP A 103 5.22 7.99 -23.81
N GLY A 104 4.29 7.72 -24.72
CA GLY A 104 4.14 6.41 -25.33
C GLY A 104 3.74 5.31 -24.34
N ILE A 105 3.00 5.64 -23.29
CA ILE A 105 2.38 4.64 -22.42
C ILE A 105 1.45 3.76 -23.27
N THR A 106 1.65 2.45 -23.19
CA THR A 106 0.87 1.44 -23.91
C THR A 106 -0.17 0.77 -22.99
N HIS A 107 0.16 0.66 -21.71
CA HIS A 107 -0.70 -0.01 -20.71
C HIS A 107 -0.78 0.80 -19.43
N LEU A 108 -1.97 0.83 -18.83
CA LEU A 108 -2.26 1.42 -17.53
C LEU A 108 -2.77 0.33 -16.59
N VAL A 109 -2.02 0.03 -15.54
CA VAL A 109 -2.40 -0.91 -14.47
C VAL A 109 -2.69 -0.13 -13.21
N VAL A 110 -3.93 -0.14 -12.75
CA VAL A 110 -4.35 0.58 -11.55
C VAL A 110 -4.73 -0.39 -10.45
N ALA A 111 -4.21 -0.21 -9.25
CA ALA A 111 -4.61 -0.92 -8.04
C ALA A 111 -5.26 0.02 -7.05
N SER A 112 -6.47 -0.32 -6.59
CA SER A 112 -7.19 0.36 -5.51
C SER A 112 -8.24 -0.53 -4.90
N CYS A 113 -8.36 -0.55 -3.57
CA CYS A 113 -9.33 -1.35 -2.83
C CYS A 113 -10.15 -0.54 -1.82
N THR A 114 -9.98 0.76 -1.77
CA THR A 114 -10.66 1.64 -0.82
C THR A 114 -11.87 2.38 -1.41
N GLY A 115 -12.30 1.99 -2.60
CA GLY A 115 -13.51 2.54 -3.18
C GLY A 115 -13.92 1.83 -4.47
N PHE A 116 -15.12 2.17 -4.90
CA PHE A 116 -15.70 1.70 -6.15
C PHE A 116 -16.35 2.89 -6.88
N THR A 117 -16.01 3.05 -8.15
CA THR A 117 -16.63 3.99 -9.07
C THR A 117 -16.61 3.43 -10.48
N ALA A 118 -17.64 3.72 -11.26
CA ALA A 118 -17.74 3.42 -12.69
C ALA A 118 -18.30 4.65 -13.42
N PRO A 119 -17.58 5.24 -14.41
CA PRO A 119 -16.26 4.85 -14.94
C PRO A 119 -15.15 4.81 -13.87
N GLY A 120 -14.22 3.86 -14.01
CA GLY A 120 -13.15 3.62 -13.03
C GLY A 120 -12.05 4.69 -13.02
N ILE A 121 -11.20 4.62 -12.00
CA ILE A 121 -10.02 5.51 -11.88
C ILE A 121 -9.14 5.42 -13.14
N ASP A 122 -8.98 4.23 -13.70
CA ASP A 122 -8.24 3.98 -14.92
C ASP A 122 -8.72 4.83 -16.11
N GLN A 123 -10.03 4.91 -16.33
CA GLN A 123 -10.60 5.74 -17.40
C GLN A 123 -10.45 7.24 -17.10
N ARG A 124 -10.63 7.63 -15.84
CA ARG A 124 -10.45 9.03 -15.43
C ARG A 124 -8.99 9.48 -15.60
N LEU A 125 -8.03 8.61 -15.28
CA LEU A 125 -6.62 8.89 -15.46
C LEU A 125 -6.22 9.07 -16.93
N ILE A 126 -6.79 8.30 -17.87
CA ILE A 126 -6.56 8.53 -19.31
C ILE A 126 -6.87 9.98 -19.67
N THR A 127 -8.04 10.47 -19.27
CA THR A 127 -8.46 11.85 -19.55
C THR A 127 -7.60 12.87 -18.82
N LEU A 128 -7.35 12.68 -17.51
CA LEU A 128 -6.60 13.62 -16.69
C LEU A 128 -5.13 13.77 -17.13
N LEU A 129 -4.53 12.67 -17.57
CA LEU A 129 -3.13 12.64 -17.98
C LEU A 129 -2.94 12.85 -19.49
N GLY A 130 -4.02 12.96 -20.27
CA GLY A 130 -3.95 13.10 -21.74
C GLY A 130 -3.31 11.88 -22.41
N LEU A 131 -3.50 10.67 -21.85
CA LEU A 131 -3.01 9.44 -22.44
C LEU A 131 -3.78 9.10 -23.72
N ASP A 132 -3.16 8.35 -24.62
CA ASP A 132 -3.83 7.86 -25.82
C ASP A 132 -5.07 7.03 -25.44
N PRO A 133 -6.25 7.29 -26.01
CA PRO A 133 -7.46 6.54 -25.70
C PRO A 133 -7.38 5.02 -25.96
N SER A 134 -6.41 4.57 -26.78
CA SER A 134 -6.17 3.15 -27.08
C SER A 134 -5.31 2.43 -26.03
N VAL A 135 -4.82 3.13 -24.98
CA VAL A 135 -4.05 2.52 -23.89
C VAL A 135 -4.82 1.34 -23.28
N GLU A 136 -4.21 0.17 -23.24
CA GLU A 136 -4.78 -1.01 -22.61
C GLU A 136 -4.84 -0.83 -21.09
N ARG A 137 -5.92 -1.28 -20.46
CA ARG A 137 -6.19 -1.01 -19.04
C ARG A 137 -6.43 -2.28 -18.26
N LEU A 138 -5.87 -2.33 -17.05
CA LEU A 138 -6.14 -3.37 -16.06
C LEU A 138 -6.43 -2.71 -14.72
N MET A 139 -7.62 -2.97 -14.16
CA MET A 139 -8.01 -2.54 -12.81
C MET A 139 -7.91 -3.71 -11.83
N ILE A 140 -7.11 -3.54 -10.77
CA ILE A 140 -6.91 -4.52 -9.70
C ILE A 140 -7.62 -4.00 -8.46
N GLY A 141 -8.77 -4.59 -8.15
CA GLY A 141 -9.56 -4.30 -6.97
C GLY A 141 -9.51 -5.41 -5.93
N TYR A 142 -9.95 -5.13 -4.70
CA TYR A 142 -10.24 -6.10 -3.63
C TYR A 142 -9.06 -6.93 -3.09
N MET A 143 -7.87 -6.75 -3.63
CA MET A 143 -6.68 -7.49 -3.21
C MET A 143 -6.06 -6.96 -1.90
N GLY A 144 -6.35 -5.72 -1.51
CA GLY A 144 -5.81 -5.10 -0.31
C GLY A 144 -4.32 -4.77 -0.41
N CYS A 145 -3.62 -4.88 0.71
CA CYS A 145 -2.26 -4.39 0.88
C CYS A 145 -1.20 -5.01 -0.05
N TYR A 146 -1.47 -6.19 -0.62
CA TYR A 146 -0.53 -6.83 -1.57
C TYR A 146 -0.82 -6.49 -3.04
N ALA A 147 -1.82 -5.66 -3.33
CA ALA A 147 -2.20 -5.36 -4.72
C ALA A 147 -1.07 -4.72 -5.55
N ALA A 148 -0.13 -4.01 -4.92
CA ALA A 148 1.06 -3.50 -5.59
C ALA A 148 1.92 -4.61 -6.20
N ILE A 149 2.10 -5.73 -5.49
CA ILE A 149 2.83 -6.89 -6.03
C ILE A 149 2.11 -7.47 -7.24
N VAL A 150 0.78 -7.60 -7.16
CA VAL A 150 -0.04 -8.09 -8.28
C VAL A 150 0.06 -7.14 -9.48
N ALA A 151 0.04 -5.82 -9.25
CA ALA A 151 0.18 -4.81 -10.30
C ALA A 151 1.58 -4.86 -10.96
N LEU A 152 2.65 -4.93 -10.16
CA LEU A 152 4.02 -5.06 -10.66
C LEU A 152 4.26 -6.38 -11.39
N ARG A 153 3.68 -7.49 -10.89
CA ARG A 153 3.69 -8.78 -11.57
C ARG A 153 3.00 -8.72 -12.93
N SER A 154 1.84 -8.08 -13.00
CA SER A 154 1.10 -7.88 -14.26
C SER A 154 1.92 -7.05 -15.25
N ALA A 155 2.47 -5.91 -14.81
CA ALA A 155 3.34 -5.08 -15.62
C ALA A 155 4.58 -5.84 -16.13
N ARG A 156 5.20 -6.64 -15.24
CA ARG A 156 6.32 -7.51 -15.63
C ARG A 156 5.94 -8.52 -16.72
N HIS A 157 4.76 -9.13 -16.62
CA HIS A 157 4.29 -10.09 -17.61
C HIS A 157 4.02 -9.39 -18.95
N ILE A 158 3.40 -8.21 -18.94
CA ILE A 158 3.15 -7.40 -20.13
C ILE A 158 4.48 -7.07 -20.83
N VAL A 159 5.44 -6.46 -20.15
CA VAL A 159 6.74 -6.08 -20.72
C VAL A 159 7.52 -7.28 -21.27
N ARG A 160 7.41 -8.45 -20.64
CA ARG A 160 8.06 -9.68 -21.13
C ARG A 160 7.37 -10.28 -22.35
N SER A 161 6.07 -10.10 -22.47
CA SER A 161 5.27 -10.53 -23.63
C SER A 161 5.46 -9.55 -24.81
N GLU A 162 5.52 -8.26 -24.48
CA GLU A 162 5.59 -7.16 -25.42
C GLU A 162 6.80 -6.27 -25.13
N PRO A 163 7.97 -6.54 -25.76
CA PRO A 163 9.23 -5.85 -25.42
C PRO A 163 9.21 -4.33 -25.59
N GLY A 164 8.29 -3.79 -26.39
CA GLY A 164 8.07 -2.35 -26.55
C GLY A 164 7.08 -1.74 -25.55
N ALA A 165 6.46 -2.55 -24.68
CA ALA A 165 5.47 -2.05 -23.74
C ALA A 165 6.07 -1.07 -22.73
N ARG A 166 5.32 0.00 -22.48
CA ARG A 166 5.55 1.00 -21.44
C ARG A 166 4.32 1.00 -20.51
N VAL A 167 4.47 0.39 -19.33
CA VAL A 167 3.36 0.16 -18.43
C VAL A 167 3.40 1.19 -17.31
N LEU A 168 2.37 2.03 -17.23
CA LEU A 168 2.15 2.91 -16.09
C LEU A 168 1.39 2.12 -15.01
N VAL A 169 2.04 1.85 -13.89
CA VAL A 169 1.44 1.20 -12.72
C VAL A 169 1.07 2.28 -11.71
N VAL A 170 -0.18 2.32 -11.28
CA VAL A 170 -0.68 3.28 -10.29
C VAL A 170 -1.35 2.53 -9.14
N CYS A 171 -0.95 2.85 -7.91
CA CYS A 171 -1.62 2.41 -6.69
C CYS A 171 -2.18 3.64 -5.98
N VAL A 172 -3.49 3.65 -5.64
CA VAL A 172 -4.12 4.77 -4.93
C VAL A 172 -5.12 4.28 -3.93
N GLU A 173 -5.00 4.78 -2.69
CA GLU A 173 -5.85 4.36 -1.58
C GLU A 173 -6.29 5.55 -0.72
N LEU A 174 -7.58 5.60 -0.42
CA LEU A 174 -8.20 6.59 0.46
C LEU A 174 -8.82 5.90 1.67
N SER A 175 -7.97 5.25 2.46
CA SER A 175 -8.39 4.46 3.63
C SER A 175 -9.05 5.30 4.71
N SER A 176 -8.72 6.59 4.79
CA SER A 176 -9.31 7.52 5.76
C SER A 176 -10.82 7.72 5.57
N LEU A 177 -11.36 7.36 4.40
CA LEU A 177 -12.81 7.39 4.12
C LEU A 177 -13.60 6.31 4.86
N HIS A 178 -12.93 5.33 5.51
CA HIS A 178 -13.59 4.16 6.09
C HIS A 178 -13.55 4.11 7.61
N LEU A 179 -13.37 5.25 8.28
CA LEU A 179 -13.49 5.33 9.73
C LEU A 179 -14.85 4.79 10.19
N GLN A 180 -14.85 3.95 11.23
CA GLN A 180 -16.04 3.31 11.79
C GLN A 180 -16.41 3.93 13.13
N ASP A 181 -17.70 3.96 13.45
CA ASP A 181 -18.23 4.39 14.75
C ASP A 181 -18.01 3.29 15.78
N ASP A 182 -16.82 3.27 16.37
CA ASP A 182 -16.44 2.29 17.38
C ASP A 182 -15.77 2.98 18.57
N ALA A 183 -15.88 2.36 19.75
CA ALA A 183 -15.24 2.80 20.98
C ALA A 183 -14.34 1.70 21.60
N ARG A 184 -14.28 0.52 20.97
CA ARG A 184 -13.45 -0.59 21.45
C ARG A 184 -12.00 -0.38 21.03
N VAL A 185 -11.07 -0.81 21.88
CA VAL A 185 -9.64 -0.60 21.68
C VAL A 185 -9.13 -1.24 20.39
N GLU A 186 -9.50 -2.49 20.09
CA GLU A 186 -8.98 -3.23 18.94
C GLU A 186 -9.36 -2.60 17.59
N PRO A 187 -10.65 -2.28 17.29
CA PRO A 187 -11.01 -1.55 16.09
C PRO A 187 -10.35 -0.17 15.98
N LEU A 188 -10.25 0.58 17.07
CA LEU A 188 -9.59 1.88 17.08
C LEU A 188 -8.09 1.76 16.77
N LEU A 189 -7.42 0.72 17.25
CA LEU A 189 -6.02 0.43 16.91
C LEU A 189 -5.84 -0.04 15.46
N ALA A 190 -6.82 -0.76 14.92
CA ALA A 190 -6.81 -1.10 13.49
C ALA A 190 -6.94 0.17 12.64
N MET A 191 -7.91 1.04 12.94
CA MET A 191 -8.10 2.32 12.24
C MET A 191 -6.92 3.28 12.38
N LEU A 192 -6.18 3.21 13.50
CA LEU A 192 -4.96 3.99 13.75
C LEU A 192 -3.86 3.71 12.70
N GLN A 193 -3.85 2.56 12.05
CA GLN A 193 -2.79 2.20 11.12
C GLN A 193 -2.90 2.95 9.78
N PHE A 194 -4.13 3.25 9.31
CA PHE A 194 -4.38 3.58 7.91
C PHE A 194 -4.38 5.08 7.60
N GLY A 195 -3.76 5.44 6.47
CA GLY A 195 -3.78 6.76 5.85
C GLY A 195 -4.01 6.66 4.35
N ASP A 196 -4.07 7.81 3.68
CA ASP A 196 -4.27 7.92 2.24
C ASP A 196 -2.94 8.16 1.52
N GLY A 197 -2.84 7.62 0.30
CA GLY A 197 -1.67 7.84 -0.51
C GLY A 197 -1.79 7.23 -1.91
N ALA A 198 -0.97 7.73 -2.81
CA ALA A 198 -0.83 7.20 -4.15
C ALA A 198 0.64 7.08 -4.56
N ALA A 199 0.92 6.10 -5.41
CA ALA A 199 2.21 5.93 -6.06
C ALA A 199 2.02 5.55 -7.53
N ALA A 200 2.92 6.03 -8.38
CA ALA A 200 2.95 5.69 -9.79
C ALA A 200 4.36 5.22 -10.18
N ALA A 201 4.46 4.17 -10.99
CA ALA A 201 5.73 3.66 -11.50
C ALA A 201 5.66 3.45 -13.00
N LEU A 202 6.75 3.76 -13.70
CA LEU A 202 6.95 3.34 -15.09
C LEU A 202 7.69 2.01 -15.11
N VAL A 203 7.06 0.99 -15.68
CA VAL A 203 7.67 -0.32 -15.91
C VAL A 203 7.85 -0.53 -17.41
N SER A 204 9.09 -0.77 -17.85
CA SER A 204 9.41 -1.00 -19.26
C SER A 204 10.61 -1.94 -19.41
N GLY A 205 10.94 -2.31 -20.64
CA GLY A 205 12.22 -2.95 -20.94
C GLY A 205 13.38 -1.95 -20.82
N GLY A 206 14.57 -2.45 -20.50
CA GLY A 206 15.77 -1.63 -20.48
C GLY A 206 16.54 -1.69 -19.16
N PRO A 207 17.75 -1.14 -19.15
CA PRO A 207 18.61 -1.13 -17.97
C PRO A 207 18.23 -0.03 -16.98
N GLY A 208 18.84 -0.09 -15.81
CA GLY A 208 18.65 0.88 -14.73
C GLY A 208 17.50 0.53 -13.81
N GLY A 209 17.30 1.32 -12.76
CA GLY A 209 16.18 1.18 -11.84
C GLY A 209 16.15 -0.13 -11.04
N ILE A 210 14.96 -0.73 -10.93
CA ILE A 210 14.73 -1.99 -10.22
C ILE A 210 14.22 -3.04 -11.21
N ALA A 211 15.06 -4.00 -11.55
CA ALA A 211 14.71 -5.15 -12.38
C ALA A 211 13.79 -6.12 -11.63
N LEU A 212 12.61 -6.42 -12.17
CA LEU A 212 11.62 -7.29 -11.56
C LEU A 212 11.91 -8.76 -11.87
N GLY A 213 12.16 -9.53 -10.82
CA GLY A 213 12.52 -10.94 -10.91
C GLY A 213 11.33 -11.90 -10.82
N GLN A 214 11.53 -13.01 -10.10
CA GLN A 214 10.54 -14.08 -9.96
C GLN A 214 9.44 -13.70 -8.98
N PRO A 215 8.14 -13.72 -9.39
CA PRO A 215 7.03 -13.57 -8.46
C PRO A 215 6.75 -14.86 -7.70
N PHE A 216 6.14 -14.73 -6.53
CA PHE A 216 5.60 -15.82 -5.73
C PHE A 216 4.34 -15.37 -5.00
N ALA A 217 3.47 -16.32 -4.71
CA ALA A 217 2.20 -16.09 -4.01
C ALA A 217 1.82 -17.31 -3.18
N MET A 218 1.22 -17.08 -2.01
CA MET A 218 0.70 -18.13 -1.15
C MET A 218 -0.54 -17.61 -0.39
N THR A 219 -1.64 -18.31 -0.51
CA THR A 219 -2.75 -18.17 0.44
C THR A 219 -2.49 -19.07 1.63
N VAL A 220 -2.43 -18.48 2.82
CA VAL A 220 -2.14 -19.23 4.05
C VAL A 220 -3.41 -19.95 4.52
N PRO A 221 -3.41 -21.28 4.65
CA PRO A 221 -4.59 -22.02 5.07
C PRO A 221 -5.13 -21.56 6.43
N ASP A 222 -6.45 -21.68 6.62
CA ASP A 222 -7.18 -21.46 7.87
C ASP A 222 -7.04 -20.04 8.48
N THR A 223 -6.72 -19.03 7.65
CA THR A 223 -6.47 -17.65 8.11
C THR A 223 -7.44 -16.60 7.53
N ALA A 224 -8.46 -17.02 6.78
CA ALA A 224 -9.38 -16.12 6.07
C ALA A 224 -10.07 -15.07 6.97
N GLY A 225 -10.26 -15.37 8.25
CA GLY A 225 -10.86 -14.46 9.22
C GLY A 225 -9.91 -13.40 9.81
N LEU A 226 -8.59 -13.50 9.60
CA LEU A 226 -7.63 -12.65 10.30
C LEU A 226 -7.54 -11.23 9.74
N ILE A 227 -7.68 -11.07 8.44
CA ILE A 227 -7.75 -9.76 7.75
C ILE A 227 -8.90 -9.82 6.76
N ARG A 228 -9.90 -8.97 6.93
CA ARG A 228 -11.01 -8.86 5.98
C ARG A 228 -11.57 -7.44 5.93
N TRP A 229 -12.23 -7.11 4.83
CA TRP A 229 -13.04 -5.92 4.65
C TRP A 229 -14.48 -6.35 4.44
N ASP A 230 -15.38 -5.82 5.24
CA ASP A 230 -16.81 -6.03 5.10
C ASP A 230 -17.45 -4.73 4.59
N LEU A 231 -18.11 -4.79 3.43
CA LEU A 231 -18.83 -3.66 2.86
C LEU A 231 -20.14 -3.46 3.64
N GLY A 232 -20.31 -2.28 4.23
CA GLY A 232 -21.46 -1.93 5.04
C GLY A 232 -22.13 -0.62 4.60
N ASP A 233 -23.17 -0.21 5.31
CA ASP A 233 -23.90 1.04 5.06
C ASP A 233 -23.06 2.29 5.32
N HIS A 234 -22.02 2.17 6.15
CA HIS A 234 -21.13 3.24 6.59
C HIS A 234 -19.68 3.02 6.18
N GLY A 235 -19.46 2.63 4.92
CA GLY A 235 -18.13 2.36 4.37
C GLY A 235 -17.70 0.91 4.53
N PHE A 236 -16.41 0.68 4.45
CA PHE A 236 -15.81 -0.66 4.53
C PHE A 236 -15.28 -0.86 5.96
N ALA A 237 -15.87 -1.81 6.67
CA ALA A 237 -15.41 -2.17 8.01
C ALA A 237 -14.23 -3.13 7.91
N MET A 238 -13.05 -2.69 8.38
CA MET A 238 -11.88 -3.55 8.42
C MET A 238 -11.84 -4.33 9.73
N HIS A 239 -11.64 -5.64 9.60
CA HIS A 239 -11.23 -6.50 10.69
C HIS A 239 -9.74 -6.83 10.53
N LEU A 240 -8.95 -6.50 11.55
CA LEU A 240 -7.53 -6.80 11.64
C LEU A 240 -7.26 -7.46 13.01
N SER A 241 -7.11 -8.77 13.01
CA SER A 241 -6.87 -9.54 14.23
C SER A 241 -5.48 -9.28 14.79
N GLY A 242 -5.38 -9.22 16.13
CA GLY A 242 -4.10 -9.22 16.84
C GLY A 242 -3.24 -10.48 16.61
N GLU A 243 -3.81 -11.54 16.03
CA GLU A 243 -3.11 -12.80 15.71
C GLU A 243 -2.29 -12.71 14.39
N VAL A 244 -2.54 -11.70 13.55
CA VAL A 244 -1.89 -11.56 12.23
C VAL A 244 -0.36 -11.64 12.30
N PRO A 245 0.35 -10.95 13.21
CA PRO A 245 1.80 -11.05 13.28
C PRO A 245 2.30 -12.47 13.58
N GLY A 246 1.58 -13.22 14.45
CA GLY A 246 1.88 -14.62 14.75
C GLY A 246 1.67 -15.53 13.55
N ALA A 247 0.55 -15.37 12.83
CA ALA A 247 0.24 -16.12 11.63
C ALA A 247 1.27 -15.87 10.50
N ILE A 248 1.70 -14.62 10.32
CA ILE A 248 2.77 -14.28 9.36
C ILE A 248 4.08 -14.97 9.74
N ALA A 249 4.49 -14.90 11.00
CA ALA A 249 5.72 -15.56 11.45
C ALA A 249 5.68 -17.07 11.21
N GLN A 250 4.57 -17.71 11.53
CA GLN A 250 4.37 -19.14 11.31
C GLN A 250 4.36 -19.48 9.80
N ALA A 251 3.71 -18.69 8.98
CA ALA A 251 3.67 -18.88 7.53
C ALA A 251 5.06 -18.77 6.90
N LEU A 252 5.87 -17.80 7.30
CA LEU A 252 7.25 -17.63 6.84
C LEU A 252 8.18 -18.75 7.33
N ALA A 253 7.90 -19.34 8.49
CA ALA A 253 8.68 -20.46 9.01
C ALA A 253 8.40 -21.79 8.31
N GLY A 254 7.27 -21.96 7.59
CA GLY A 254 6.92 -23.27 7.06
C GLY A 254 6.10 -23.30 5.77
N THR A 255 5.18 -22.36 5.56
CA THR A 255 4.22 -22.40 4.43
C THR A 255 4.68 -21.57 3.24
N VAL A 256 5.22 -20.38 3.49
CA VAL A 256 5.70 -19.46 2.46
C VAL A 256 7.15 -19.77 2.12
N THR A 257 7.38 -20.26 0.91
CA THR A 257 8.73 -20.49 0.40
C THR A 257 9.22 -19.25 -0.35
N LEU A 258 10.25 -18.60 0.15
CA LEU A 258 10.91 -17.49 -0.56
C LEU A 258 11.74 -18.03 -1.72
N PRO A 259 11.76 -17.32 -2.89
CA PRO A 259 12.57 -17.73 -4.04
C PRO A 259 14.09 -17.65 -3.83
N LEU A 260 14.51 -16.90 -2.80
CA LEU A 260 15.92 -16.73 -2.41
C LEU A 260 16.06 -17.02 -0.91
N PRO A 261 17.18 -17.61 -0.47
CA PRO A 261 17.52 -17.70 0.94
C PRO A 261 17.64 -16.30 1.56
N ALA A 262 17.11 -16.09 2.76
CA ALA A 262 17.06 -14.77 3.39
C ALA A 262 18.45 -14.13 3.55
N GLU A 263 19.47 -14.94 3.83
CA GLU A 263 20.87 -14.53 3.98
C GLU A 263 21.53 -14.05 2.66
N SER A 264 20.92 -14.35 1.52
CA SER A 264 21.38 -13.88 0.20
C SER A 264 20.69 -12.62 -0.29
N VAL A 265 19.80 -12.03 0.54
CA VAL A 265 19.00 -10.86 0.19
C VAL A 265 19.64 -9.60 0.77
N ASP A 266 20.10 -8.73 -0.12
CA ASP A 266 20.71 -7.44 0.25
C ASP A 266 19.67 -6.36 0.59
N LEU A 267 18.48 -6.43 -0.04
CA LEU A 267 17.45 -5.37 0.02
C LEU A 267 16.07 -5.95 0.33
N TRP A 268 15.46 -5.47 1.39
CA TRP A 268 14.11 -5.87 1.78
C TRP A 268 13.09 -4.75 1.57
N ALA A 269 12.12 -4.98 0.71
CA ALA A 269 10.94 -4.13 0.54
C ALA A 269 9.71 -4.83 1.14
N VAL A 270 9.52 -4.70 2.43
CA VAL A 270 8.37 -5.30 3.12
C VAL A 270 7.27 -4.26 3.28
N HIS A 271 6.05 -4.61 2.87
CA HIS A 271 4.88 -3.77 3.08
C HIS A 271 4.73 -3.39 4.56
N ALA A 272 4.70 -2.11 4.84
CA ALA A 272 4.63 -1.56 6.19
C ALA A 272 3.18 -1.56 6.73
N GLY A 273 2.59 -2.74 6.88
CA GLY A 273 1.23 -2.93 7.36
C GLY A 273 1.01 -2.55 8.82
N GLY A 274 2.11 -2.48 9.60
CA GLY A 274 2.15 -2.10 11.01
C GLY A 274 3.47 -2.55 11.63
N ARG A 275 3.86 -1.93 12.75
CA ARG A 275 5.12 -2.25 13.43
C ARG A 275 5.24 -3.73 13.81
N SER A 276 4.19 -4.30 14.38
CA SER A 276 4.18 -5.71 14.81
C SER A 276 4.35 -6.68 13.66
N ILE A 277 3.86 -6.32 12.45
CA ILE A 277 4.04 -7.11 11.23
C ILE A 277 5.50 -7.08 10.79
N LEU A 278 6.12 -5.88 10.73
CA LEU A 278 7.53 -5.75 10.40
C LEU A 278 8.43 -6.49 11.39
N ASP A 279 8.10 -6.40 12.69
CA ASP A 279 8.83 -7.12 13.75
C ASP A 279 8.65 -8.64 13.63
N ALA A 280 7.48 -9.13 13.20
CA ALA A 280 7.23 -10.56 12.97
C ALA A 280 8.04 -11.08 11.78
N VAL A 281 8.07 -10.34 10.67
CA VAL A 281 8.88 -10.67 9.48
C VAL A 281 10.38 -10.70 9.84
N ALA A 282 10.88 -9.66 10.51
CA ALA A 282 12.29 -9.57 10.90
C ALA A 282 12.73 -10.77 11.76
N ARG A 283 11.90 -11.15 12.75
CA ARG A 283 12.18 -12.31 13.61
C ARG A 283 12.08 -13.65 12.86
N ALA A 284 11.04 -13.81 12.01
CA ALA A 284 10.81 -15.08 11.31
C ALA A 284 11.91 -15.40 10.28
N LEU A 285 12.53 -14.38 9.71
CA LEU A 285 13.57 -14.50 8.70
C LEU A 285 14.97 -14.20 9.24
N ASP A 286 15.12 -13.98 10.54
CA ASP A 286 16.38 -13.64 11.23
C ASP A 286 17.13 -12.48 10.55
N LEU A 287 16.39 -11.41 10.23
CA LEU A 287 16.94 -10.28 9.50
C LEU A 287 17.81 -9.38 10.38
N ALA A 288 18.82 -8.77 9.76
CA ALA A 288 19.64 -7.74 10.41
C ALA A 288 18.74 -6.58 10.93
N PRO A 289 19.12 -5.90 12.02
CA PRO A 289 18.30 -4.86 12.67
C PRO A 289 17.85 -3.71 11.74
N ASP A 290 18.68 -3.37 10.75
CA ASP A 290 18.47 -2.30 9.76
C ASP A 290 17.83 -2.76 8.44
N ALA A 291 17.67 -4.07 8.24
CA ALA A 291 17.15 -4.64 6.99
C ALA A 291 15.79 -4.06 6.57
N LEU A 292 14.95 -3.66 7.53
CA LEU A 292 13.61 -3.10 7.29
C LEU A 292 13.52 -1.58 7.49
N ASP A 293 14.63 -0.85 7.49
CA ASP A 293 14.65 0.60 7.77
C ASP A 293 13.83 1.39 6.75
N HIS A 294 13.86 1.01 5.47
CA HIS A 294 13.02 1.64 4.44
C HIS A 294 11.53 1.46 4.74
N SER A 295 11.11 0.25 5.13
CA SER A 295 9.72 -0.07 5.48
C SER A 295 9.29 0.66 6.76
N ARG A 296 10.15 0.69 7.79
CA ARG A 296 9.89 1.41 9.05
C ARG A 296 9.80 2.91 8.85
N ALA A 297 10.64 3.48 7.99
CA ALA A 297 10.60 4.90 7.66
C ALA A 297 9.32 5.29 6.93
N VAL A 298 8.80 4.44 6.02
CA VAL A 298 7.51 4.66 5.36
C VAL A 298 6.37 4.57 6.38
N LEU A 299 6.35 3.56 7.24
CA LEU A 299 5.35 3.44 8.30
C LEU A 299 5.31 4.68 9.18
N ARG A 300 6.47 5.19 9.58
CA ARG A 300 6.59 6.37 10.44
C ARG A 300 5.99 7.61 9.80
N ALA A 301 6.34 7.87 8.55
CA ALA A 301 6.00 9.11 7.86
C ALA A 301 4.60 9.12 7.23
N PHE A 302 3.98 7.95 7.02
CA PHE A 302 2.76 7.86 6.21
C PHE A 302 1.72 6.89 6.77
N GLY A 303 2.05 6.06 7.76
CA GLY A 303 1.21 4.94 8.18
C GLY A 303 1.10 3.86 7.09
N ASN A 304 0.02 3.10 7.15
CA ASN A 304 -0.33 2.09 6.16
C ASN A 304 -1.28 2.68 5.11
N MET A 305 -0.80 2.88 3.89
CA MET A 305 -1.58 3.35 2.74
C MET A 305 -1.99 2.18 1.84
N SER A 306 -2.28 1.01 2.43
CA SER A 306 -2.67 -0.21 1.72
C SER A 306 -1.73 -0.51 0.53
N SER A 307 -2.24 -0.67 -0.70
CA SER A 307 -1.44 -1.03 -1.88
C SER A 307 -0.32 -0.02 -2.19
N ALA A 308 -0.52 1.26 -1.94
CA ALA A 308 0.50 2.27 -2.21
C ALA A 308 1.74 2.15 -1.32
N THR A 309 1.62 1.63 -0.10
CA THR A 309 2.70 1.57 0.90
C THR A 309 3.98 0.92 0.37
N LEU A 310 3.85 -0.25 -0.27
CA LEU A 310 5.02 -0.98 -0.79
C LEU A 310 5.74 -0.19 -1.88
N MET A 311 5.01 0.56 -2.69
CA MET A 311 5.59 1.42 -3.73
C MET A 311 6.43 2.55 -3.13
N PHE A 312 6.00 3.13 -1.99
CA PHE A 312 6.81 4.10 -1.24
C PHE A 312 8.09 3.48 -0.69
N VAL A 313 8.05 2.21 -0.25
CA VAL A 313 9.26 1.49 0.19
C VAL A 313 10.21 1.29 -0.99
N LEU A 314 9.70 0.83 -2.14
CA LEU A 314 10.50 0.66 -3.36
C LEU A 314 11.07 2.00 -3.87
N ALA A 315 10.31 3.10 -3.80
CA ALA A 315 10.78 4.44 -4.14
C ALA A 315 11.98 4.87 -3.27
N ARG A 316 11.95 4.59 -1.96
CA ARG A 316 13.07 4.86 -1.07
C ARG A 316 14.31 4.00 -1.38
N ILE A 317 14.10 2.72 -1.71
CA ILE A 317 15.19 1.84 -2.16
C ILE A 317 15.79 2.38 -3.46
N LEU A 318 14.95 2.79 -4.42
CA LEU A 318 15.39 3.33 -5.71
C LEU A 318 16.18 4.65 -5.55
N ALA A 319 15.77 5.51 -4.65
CA ALA A 319 16.47 6.76 -4.33
C ALA A 319 17.75 6.55 -3.50
N GLY A 320 17.91 5.40 -2.84
CA GLY A 320 19.08 5.06 -2.03
C GLY A 320 20.31 4.76 -2.88
N LYS A 321 21.42 4.38 -2.23
CA LYS A 321 22.69 4.00 -2.89
C LYS A 321 22.93 2.49 -2.91
N ALA A 322 22.27 1.75 -2.01
CA ALA A 322 22.46 0.30 -1.89
C ALA A 322 21.99 -0.40 -3.15
N THR A 323 22.76 -1.37 -3.61
CA THR A 323 22.50 -2.21 -4.79
C THR A 323 22.49 -3.67 -4.37
N GLY A 324 21.97 -4.55 -5.21
CA GLY A 324 21.97 -5.98 -4.94
C GLY A 324 20.64 -6.65 -5.22
N GLN A 325 20.53 -7.89 -4.78
CA GLN A 325 19.31 -8.69 -4.88
C GLN A 325 18.34 -8.34 -3.76
N GLY A 326 17.05 -8.27 -4.07
CA GLY A 326 16.03 -7.95 -3.10
C GLY A 326 14.79 -8.83 -3.18
N ILE A 327 14.01 -8.79 -2.10
CA ILE A 327 12.66 -9.34 -2.05
C ILE A 327 11.68 -8.23 -1.68
N ALA A 328 10.66 -8.05 -2.52
CA ALA A 328 9.47 -7.30 -2.18
C ALA A 328 8.40 -8.27 -1.67
N LEU A 329 7.82 -7.98 -0.49
CA LEU A 329 6.90 -8.88 0.21
C LEU A 329 5.76 -8.08 0.83
N ALA A 330 4.53 -8.53 0.62
CA ALA A 330 3.33 -7.95 1.20
C ALA A 330 2.39 -9.04 1.70
N PHE A 331 1.64 -8.70 2.75
CA PHE A 331 0.58 -9.53 3.32
C PHE A 331 -0.73 -8.75 3.32
N GLY A 332 -1.84 -9.46 3.21
CA GLY A 332 -3.16 -8.84 3.21
C GLY A 332 -4.28 -9.85 3.37
N PRO A 333 -5.52 -9.45 3.01
CA PRO A 333 -6.70 -10.30 3.20
C PRO A 333 -6.51 -11.72 2.67
N GLY A 334 -6.99 -12.73 3.48
CA GLY A 334 -6.92 -14.08 3.05
C GLY A 334 -6.38 -15.11 4.06
N LEU A 335 -5.43 -14.91 4.94
CA LEU A 335 -4.19 -14.19 4.81
C LEU A 335 -3.45 -14.63 3.55
N ALA A 336 -3.04 -13.73 2.71
CA ALA A 336 -2.18 -14.06 1.58
C ALA A 336 -0.83 -13.36 1.71
N ALA A 337 0.23 -14.07 1.28
CA ALA A 337 1.57 -13.55 1.08
C ALA A 337 1.83 -13.44 -0.42
N GLU A 338 2.14 -12.26 -0.90
CA GLU A 338 2.50 -11.99 -2.28
C GLU A 338 3.87 -11.33 -2.31
N GLY A 339 4.70 -11.73 -3.25
CA GLY A 339 6.03 -11.16 -3.37
C GLY A 339 6.66 -11.35 -4.74
N LEU A 340 7.79 -10.71 -4.91
CA LEU A 340 8.68 -10.91 -6.06
C LEU A 340 10.12 -10.63 -5.66
N THR A 341 11.06 -11.31 -6.31
CA THR A 341 12.47 -10.92 -6.24
C THR A 341 12.70 -9.70 -7.12
N PHE A 342 13.69 -8.91 -6.77
CA PHE A 342 14.13 -7.81 -7.63
C PHE A 342 15.65 -7.65 -7.56
N ARG A 343 16.20 -6.91 -8.50
CA ARG A 343 17.61 -6.50 -8.47
C ARG A 343 17.68 -5.00 -8.71
N ARG A 344 18.37 -4.30 -7.81
CA ARG A 344 18.74 -2.92 -8.00
C ARG A 344 20.20 -2.84 -8.43
N GLU A 345 20.42 -2.31 -9.62
CA GLU A 345 21.75 -2.05 -10.16
C GLU A 345 22.21 -0.63 -9.82
N ALA A 346 23.50 -0.38 -9.91
CA ALA A 346 24.01 0.99 -9.82
C ALA A 346 23.44 1.81 -10.99
N PRO A 347 23.15 3.10 -10.78
CA PRO A 347 22.66 3.99 -11.82
C PRO A 347 23.68 4.19 -12.94
#